data_d26ec8697b49664da49870c6fc5df6c7
#
_entry.id   d26ec8697b49664da49870c6fc5df6c7
#
_cell.length_a   1.000
_cell.length_b   1.000
_cell.length_c   1.000
_cell.angle_alpha   90.00
_cell.angle_beta   90.00
_cell.angle_gamma   90.00
#
_symmetry.space_group_name_H-M   'P 1'
#
loop_
_entity.id
_entity.type
_entity.pdbx_description
1 polymer ?
#
loop_
_entity_poly.entity_id
_entity_poly.type
_entity_poly.pdbx_seq_one_letter_code
_entity_poly.pdbx_strand_id
1 'polypeptide(L)'
;AINLINMFWKIKESEKLQIISGSNPLERNIQLLNRGRIDATIEDQYVLIHHLRNHPLKDRLKYAGVVSIDDVYIAFSPVKKHSRELAGILDEGVIKLRSN
;
A
#
# COMPACT_ATOMS: atom_id res chain seq x y z
N ALA A 1 15.76 -13.29 8.74
CA ALA A 1 14.59 -12.43 8.89
C ALA A 1 13.65 -12.58 7.69
N ILE A 2 12.36 -12.53 7.93
CA ILE A 2 11.38 -12.61 6.85
C ILE A 2 11.37 -11.28 6.09
N ASN A 3 11.50 -11.36 4.78
CA ASN A 3 11.37 -10.19 3.93
C ASN A 3 9.89 -9.96 3.63
N LEU A 4 9.32 -8.95 4.27
CA LEU A 4 7.89 -8.64 4.13
C LEU A 4 7.51 -8.19 2.73
N ILE A 5 8.43 -7.54 2.02
CA ILE A 5 8.21 -7.17 0.62
C ILE A 5 8.05 -8.42 -0.24
N ASN A 6 8.90 -9.42 -0.05
CA ASN A 6 8.77 -10.69 -0.79
C ASN A 6 7.46 -11.41 -0.46
N MET A 7 7.04 -11.39 0.80
CA MET A 7 5.76 -11.95 1.20
C MET A 7 4.60 -11.23 0.49
N PHE A 8 4.67 -9.91 0.42
CA PHE A 8 3.68 -9.10 -0.28
C PHE A 8 3.60 -9.46 -1.77
N TRP A 9 4.75 -9.62 -2.43
CA TRP A 9 4.80 -10.02 -3.84
C TRP A 9 4.21 -11.41 -4.07
N LYS A 10 4.39 -12.33 -3.13
CA LYS A 10 3.77 -13.66 -3.20
C LYS A 10 2.25 -13.56 -3.09
N ILE A 11 1.75 -12.72 -2.18
CA ILE A 11 0.30 -12.48 -2.07
C ILE A 11 -0.22 -11.88 -3.38
N LYS A 12 0.50 -10.91 -3.95
CA LYS A 12 0.15 -10.32 -5.23
C LYS A 12 -0.03 -11.37 -6.32
N GLU A 13 0.93 -12.29 -6.43
CA GLU A 13 0.87 -13.34 -7.46
C GLU A 13 -0.32 -14.26 -7.26
N SER A 14 -0.58 -14.69 -6.02
CA SER A 14 -1.68 -15.61 -5.73
C SER A 14 -3.06 -14.98 -5.93
N GLU A 15 -3.19 -13.69 -5.62
CA GLU A 15 -4.45 -12.95 -5.72
C GLU A 15 -4.60 -12.19 -7.04
N LYS A 16 -3.61 -12.26 -7.93
CA LYS A 16 -3.60 -11.55 -9.23
C LYS A 16 -3.78 -10.04 -9.06
N LEU A 17 -3.16 -9.48 -8.04
CA LEU A 17 -3.23 -8.04 -7.75
C LEU A 17 -2.40 -7.23 -8.74
N GLN A 18 -2.88 -6.05 -9.11
CA GLN A 18 -2.13 -5.09 -9.91
C GLN A 18 -1.48 -4.08 -8.99
N ILE A 19 -0.15 -4.13 -8.93
CA ILE A 19 0.64 -3.27 -8.05
C ILE A 19 1.69 -2.52 -8.86
N ILE A 20 1.76 -1.22 -8.64
CA ILE A 20 2.72 -0.34 -9.30
C ILE A 20 3.74 0.16 -8.28
N SER A 21 5.01 0.15 -8.65
CA SER A 21 6.07 0.72 -7.81
C SER A 21 6.80 1.83 -8.56
N GLY A 22 6.53 3.07 -8.17
CA GLY A 22 7.35 4.23 -8.50
C GLY A 22 7.55 4.64 -9.96
N SER A 23 6.94 3.98 -10.93
CA SER A 23 7.20 4.24 -12.33
C SER A 23 6.42 5.40 -12.93
N ASN A 24 5.37 5.85 -12.26
CA ASN A 24 4.52 6.97 -12.69
C ASN A 24 4.58 8.10 -11.67
N PRO A 25 4.17 9.33 -12.04
CA PRO A 25 3.98 10.38 -11.04
C PRO A 25 3.03 9.92 -9.93
N LEU A 26 3.36 10.26 -8.70
CA LEU A 26 2.61 9.78 -7.53
C LEU A 26 1.13 10.17 -7.61
N GLU A 27 0.82 11.37 -8.06
CA GLU A 27 -0.57 11.81 -8.21
C GLU A 27 -1.36 10.89 -9.14
N ARG A 28 -0.74 10.45 -10.23
CA ARG A 28 -1.40 9.51 -11.14
C ARG A 28 -1.69 8.18 -10.43
N ASN A 29 -0.75 7.67 -9.66
CA ASN A 29 -0.93 6.43 -8.91
C ASN A 29 -2.05 6.55 -7.88
N ILE A 30 -2.15 7.68 -7.21
CA ILE A 30 -3.22 7.94 -6.25
C ILE A 30 -4.59 7.96 -6.95
N GLN A 31 -4.68 8.59 -8.12
CA GLN A 31 -5.93 8.59 -8.88
C GLN A 31 -6.31 7.19 -9.37
N LEU A 32 -5.33 6.41 -9.80
CA LEU A 32 -5.55 5.02 -10.21
C LEU A 32 -6.04 4.17 -9.02
N LEU A 33 -5.46 4.35 -7.85
CA LEU A 33 -5.93 3.70 -6.62
C LEU A 33 -7.39 4.07 -6.32
N ASN A 34 -7.69 5.36 -6.34
CA ASN A 34 -9.01 5.85 -6.00
C ASN A 34 -10.10 5.32 -6.95
N ARG A 35 -9.75 5.09 -8.21
CA ARG A 35 -10.67 4.57 -9.22
C ARG A 35 -10.71 3.05 -9.26
N GLY A 36 -9.90 2.36 -8.47
CA GLY A 36 -9.82 0.91 -8.48
C GLY A 36 -9.16 0.34 -9.73
N ARG A 37 -8.35 1.13 -10.42
CA ARG A 37 -7.62 0.67 -11.61
C ARG A 37 -6.39 -0.14 -11.25
N ILE A 38 -5.83 0.10 -10.07
CA ILE A 38 -4.75 -0.69 -9.49
C ILE A 38 -5.13 -1.04 -8.05
N ASP A 39 -4.56 -2.11 -7.52
CA ASP A 39 -4.85 -2.56 -6.16
C ASP A 39 -4.00 -1.87 -5.12
N ALA A 40 -2.74 -1.59 -5.45
CA ALA A 40 -1.83 -0.94 -4.52
C ALA A 40 -0.71 -0.23 -5.27
N THR A 41 -0.05 0.70 -4.58
CA THR A 41 1.18 1.32 -5.06
C THR A 41 2.22 1.28 -3.96
N ILE A 42 3.49 1.07 -4.32
CA ILE A 42 4.62 1.09 -3.41
C ILE A 42 5.36 2.40 -3.64
N GLU A 43 5.50 3.19 -2.59
CA GLU A 43 6.09 4.52 -2.68
C GLU A 43 7.08 4.74 -1.54
N ASP A 44 8.05 5.65 -1.76
CA ASP A 44 8.90 6.12 -0.68
C ASP A 44 8.04 6.76 0.40
N GLN A 45 8.29 6.43 1.68
CA GLN A 45 7.44 6.90 2.76
C GLN A 45 7.39 8.42 2.88
N TYR A 46 8.54 9.09 2.68
CA TYR A 46 8.59 10.56 2.80
C TYR A 46 7.86 11.24 1.66
N VAL A 47 8.01 10.69 0.45
CA VAL A 47 7.32 11.21 -0.73
C VAL A 47 5.80 11.09 -0.55
N LEU A 48 5.33 9.92 -0.11
CA LEU A 48 3.90 9.69 0.08
C LEU A 48 3.33 10.58 1.18
N ILE A 49 4.00 10.65 2.34
CA ILE A 49 3.55 11.50 3.45
C ILE A 49 3.44 12.95 3.02
N HIS A 50 4.48 13.47 2.36
CA HIS A 50 4.50 14.85 1.90
C HIS A 50 3.37 15.13 0.91
N HIS A 51 3.19 14.23 -0.05
CA HIS A 51 2.16 14.38 -1.09
C HIS A 51 0.75 14.36 -0.51
N LEU A 52 0.50 13.49 0.47
CA LEU A 52 -0.83 13.33 1.05
C LEU A 52 -1.18 14.34 2.15
N ARG A 53 -0.22 15.16 2.59
CA ARG A 53 -0.43 16.05 3.74
C ARG A 53 -1.71 16.87 3.65
N ASN A 54 -2.01 17.45 2.49
CA ASN A 54 -3.21 18.25 2.26
C ASN A 54 -4.04 17.72 1.10
N HIS A 55 -3.87 16.44 0.77
CA HIS A 55 -4.57 15.84 -0.37
C HIS A 55 -6.01 15.51 -0.02
N PRO A 56 -6.97 15.76 -0.93
CA PRO A 56 -8.38 15.45 -0.68
C PRO A 56 -8.66 13.97 -0.41
N LEU A 57 -7.84 13.06 -0.95
CA LEU A 57 -8.03 11.62 -0.81
C LEU A 57 -7.29 11.01 0.38
N LYS A 58 -6.65 11.82 1.20
CA LYS A 58 -5.85 11.35 2.35
C LYS A 58 -6.62 10.39 3.25
N ASP A 59 -7.81 10.76 3.67
CA ASP A 59 -8.59 9.94 4.60
C ASP A 59 -9.12 8.67 3.95
N ARG A 60 -9.45 8.72 2.68
CA ARG A 60 -9.89 7.53 1.94
C ARG A 60 -8.77 6.50 1.84
N LEU A 61 -7.54 6.94 1.56
CA LEU A 61 -6.40 6.04 1.48
C LEU A 61 -6.06 5.47 2.85
N LYS A 62 -6.15 6.25 3.92
CA LYS A 62 -5.97 5.75 5.28
C LYS A 62 -7.00 4.69 5.63
N TYR A 63 -8.25 4.88 5.22
CA TYR A 63 -9.31 3.90 5.43
C TYR A 63 -9.01 2.58 4.72
N ALA A 64 -8.53 2.65 3.48
CA ALA A 64 -8.18 1.46 2.71
C ALA A 64 -6.98 0.71 3.28
N GLY A 65 -6.07 1.44 3.92
CA GLY A 65 -4.87 0.91 4.52
C GLY A 65 -3.62 1.47 3.86
N VAL A 66 -2.72 1.98 4.69
CA VAL A 66 -1.37 2.37 4.30
C VAL A 66 -0.43 1.67 5.26
N VAL A 67 0.44 0.79 4.74
CA VAL A 67 1.32 -0.04 5.56
C VAL A 67 2.76 0.36 5.33
N SER A 68 3.51 0.53 6.41
CA SER A 68 4.94 0.81 6.36
C SER A 68 5.72 -0.50 6.41
N ILE A 69 6.52 -0.76 5.39
CA ILE A 69 7.41 -1.93 5.34
C ILE A 69 8.78 -1.44 4.90
N ASP A 70 9.79 -1.67 5.73
CA ASP A 70 11.14 -1.14 5.53
C ASP A 70 11.07 0.39 5.39
N ASP A 71 11.61 0.98 4.34
CA ASP A 71 11.59 2.42 4.14
C ASP A 71 10.52 2.86 3.13
N VAL A 72 9.56 2.00 2.85
CA VAL A 72 8.50 2.29 1.89
C VAL A 72 7.13 2.19 2.53
N TYR A 73 6.15 2.84 1.92
CA TYR A 73 4.74 2.65 2.22
C TYR A 73 4.07 1.91 1.07
N ILE A 74 3.15 1.03 1.43
CA ILE A 74 2.26 0.37 0.48
C ILE A 74 0.87 0.94 0.74
N ALA A 75 0.33 1.65 -0.25
CA ALA A 75 -1.01 2.23 -0.17
C ALA A 75 -1.96 1.40 -1.00
N PHE A 76 -3.11 1.06 -0.42
CA PHE A 76 -4.12 0.19 -1.04
C PHE A 76 -5.29 1.00 -1.58
N SER A 77 -5.96 0.46 -2.59
CA SER A 77 -7.11 1.11 -3.21
C SER A 77 -8.30 1.16 -2.24
N PRO A 78 -8.96 2.33 -2.08
CA PRO A 78 -10.12 2.46 -1.20
C PRO A 78 -11.39 1.79 -1.74
N VAL A 79 -11.39 1.41 -3.01
CA VAL A 79 -12.58 0.82 -3.65
C VAL A 79 -12.43 -0.65 -3.99
N LYS A 80 -11.26 -1.25 -3.74
CA LYS A 80 -11.05 -2.68 -3.95
C LYS A 80 -11.48 -3.46 -2.72
N LYS A 81 -12.17 -4.58 -2.97
CA LYS A 81 -12.83 -5.38 -1.94
C LYS A 81 -11.89 -5.90 -0.85
N HIS A 82 -10.69 -6.30 -1.22
CA HIS A 82 -9.75 -6.95 -0.29
C HIS A 82 -8.66 -6.04 0.26
N SER A 83 -8.68 -4.74 -0.06
CA SER A 83 -7.60 -3.83 0.32
C SER A 83 -7.38 -3.75 1.83
N ARG A 84 -8.44 -3.58 2.61
CA ARG A 84 -8.33 -3.49 4.07
C ARG A 84 -7.84 -4.78 4.69
N GLU A 85 -8.29 -5.92 4.16
CA GLU A 85 -7.85 -7.23 4.62
C GLU A 85 -6.36 -7.44 4.38
N LEU A 86 -5.88 -7.11 3.17
CA LEU A 86 -4.46 -7.22 2.83
C LEU A 86 -3.60 -6.29 3.67
N ALA A 87 -4.05 -5.04 3.86
CA ALA A 87 -3.34 -4.09 4.70
C ALA A 87 -3.24 -4.59 6.14
N GLY A 88 -4.30 -5.18 6.68
CA GLY A 88 -4.32 -5.75 8.01
C GLY A 88 -3.35 -6.92 8.17
N ILE A 89 -3.28 -7.80 7.19
CA ILE A 89 -2.34 -8.93 7.20
C ILE A 89 -0.90 -8.45 7.24
N LEU A 90 -0.56 -7.48 6.41
CA LEU A 90 0.80 -6.93 6.35
C LEU A 90 1.16 -6.19 7.64
N ASP A 91 0.23 -5.42 8.18
CA ASP A 91 0.43 -4.69 9.42
C ASP A 91 0.65 -5.64 10.61
N GLU A 92 -0.13 -6.70 10.71
CA GLU A 92 0.05 -7.74 11.72
C GLU A 92 1.42 -8.42 11.58
N GLY A 93 1.85 -8.67 10.34
CA GLY A 93 3.17 -9.24 10.08
C GLY A 93 4.29 -8.37 10.61
N VAL A 94 4.19 -7.05 10.42
CA VAL A 94 5.16 -6.08 10.95
C VAL A 94 5.16 -6.11 12.47
N ILE A 95 4.01 -6.11 13.11
CA ILE A 95 3.87 -6.17 14.57
C ILE A 95 4.50 -7.44 15.11
N LYS A 96 4.22 -8.59 14.51
CA LYS A 96 4.76 -9.88 14.95
C LYS A 96 6.28 -9.90 14.89
N LEU A 97 6.88 -9.34 13.85
CA LEU A 97 8.33 -9.27 13.72
C LEU A 97 8.95 -8.38 14.79
N ARG A 98 8.28 -7.31 15.17
CA ARG A 98 8.77 -6.42 16.25
C ARG A 98 8.67 -7.07 17.62
N SER A 99 7.71 -7.96 17.82
CA SER A 99 7.50 -8.64 19.10
C SER A 99 8.53 -9.71 19.38
N ASN A 100 9.19 -10.21 18.36
CA ASN A 100 10.20 -11.26 18.48
C ASN A 100 11.61 -10.68 18.55
#